data_d0c3a81222682887a0b9888e3a77377a
#
_entry.id   d0c3a81222682887a0b9888e3a77377a
#
_cell.length_a   1.000
_cell.length_b   1.000
_cell.length_c   1.000
_cell.angle_alpha   90.00
_cell.angle_beta   90.00
_cell.angle_gamma   90.00
#
_symmetry.space_group_name_H-M   'P 1'
#
loop_
_entity.id
_entity.type
_entity.pdbx_description
1 polymer ?
#
loop_
_entity_poly.entity_id
_entity_poly.type
_entity_poly.pdbx_seq_one_letter_code
_entity_poly.pdbx_strand_id
1 'polypeptide(L)'
;MDVGELLSFKPEQTPKRPSDFDRPDDDEDDDGGSPGPKARPQQRAQKVRRTEQDTHVRSKPVLPAKEPQISEQERLDILKFVETEEPDGEVLDESGLKKMLLLFEKRVLKNQEMRIKFPDNAEKFMESEIELNDAIQELHAVATVPDLYPLLVELNGVASLLELLSHQNADISVAVVDLLQELTDVDILHESLEGAETLIEALRNQQAAGLLVQNLERLQETVKEEADGVHNTLAIFENLIEIRPEIAKEVAEQGLLQWILKRLRAKLPFDANKLYCSEILSILVQDSNENRIMLGTIDGIDVLLQQLAAYKRHDPNSAEEQEFMENLFNTLCSALMARENRDKFLKGEGLQLMNLMLREKKLSRNGSLKVLDHAMSGPDGRDNCNKFVDILGLRTIFPLFMKTPKRNKNRLLGTDEHEEHIVSIIASMLHNCKGSQRQRLLAKFTENDFEKIERLMELHRKYLDKVEAMDREIDQQMRTEDDDEQDDDAIYVKRLSGGLFTLQLVDYIILEVSCTDVVKQRVLKILNLHHGSMKTIRHVMREYAGNLGDASDSDWREQEQAHILQLIDRF
;
A
#
# COMPACT_ATOMS: atom_id res chain seq x y z
N MET A 1 14.65 3.40 -20.96
CA MET A 1 13.68 4.18 -21.76
C MET A 1 13.09 5.22 -20.84
N ASP A 2 13.14 6.48 -21.22
CA ASP A 2 12.53 7.56 -20.44
C ASP A 2 11.00 7.52 -20.55
N VAL A 3 10.28 8.05 -19.54
CA VAL A 3 8.81 8.10 -19.55
C VAL A 3 8.30 8.87 -20.77
N GLY A 4 9.04 9.91 -21.23
CA GLY A 4 8.74 10.64 -22.45
C GLY A 4 8.77 9.75 -23.70
N GLU A 5 9.74 8.87 -23.81
CA GLU A 5 9.83 7.88 -24.88
C GLU A 5 8.67 6.88 -24.87
N LEU A 6 8.25 6.43 -23.67
CA LEU A 6 7.11 5.54 -23.49
C LEU A 6 5.77 6.21 -23.86
N LEU A 7 5.64 7.50 -23.64
CA LEU A 7 4.43 8.25 -23.98
C LEU A 7 4.32 8.53 -25.50
N SER A 8 5.45 8.62 -26.20
CA SER A 8 5.52 8.88 -27.64
C SER A 8 5.54 7.59 -28.50
N PHE A 9 5.72 6.41 -27.91
CA PHE A 9 5.79 5.15 -28.63
C PHE A 9 4.46 4.87 -29.37
N LYS A 10 4.54 4.83 -30.70
CA LYS A 10 3.48 4.33 -31.60
C LYS A 10 3.92 2.96 -32.09
N PRO A 11 3.18 1.87 -31.83
CA PRO A 11 3.49 0.58 -32.44
C PRO A 11 3.39 0.68 -33.95
N GLU A 12 4.38 0.12 -34.67
CA GLU A 12 4.37 0.03 -36.12
C GLU A 12 3.08 -0.62 -36.61
N GLN A 13 2.52 -0.05 -37.65
CA GLN A 13 1.21 -0.41 -38.17
C GLN A 13 1.23 -1.84 -38.73
N THR A 14 0.44 -2.72 -38.14
CA THR A 14 -0.01 -3.95 -38.83
C THR A 14 -0.94 -3.58 -39.99
N PRO A 15 -0.89 -4.32 -41.12
CA PRO A 15 -1.60 -3.93 -42.34
C PRO A 15 -3.11 -3.92 -42.12
N LYS A 16 -3.74 -2.87 -42.64
CA LYS A 16 -5.17 -2.59 -42.59
C LYS A 16 -5.97 -3.71 -43.28
N ARG A 17 -7.01 -4.21 -42.61
CA ARG A 17 -8.19 -4.78 -43.27
C ARG A 17 -9.18 -3.67 -43.61
N PRO A 18 -9.95 -3.81 -44.71
CA PRO A 18 -10.79 -2.72 -45.22
C PRO A 18 -12.04 -2.51 -44.34
N SER A 19 -12.36 -1.26 -44.24
CA SER A 19 -13.56 -0.52 -43.87
C SER A 19 -14.86 -1.30 -43.61
N ASP A 20 -15.47 -1.00 -42.47
CA ASP A 20 -16.91 -0.76 -42.45
C ASP A 20 -17.22 0.53 -41.68
N PHE A 21 -18.17 1.25 -42.28
CA PHE A 21 -18.52 2.65 -42.09
C PHE A 21 -19.31 2.89 -40.81
N ASP A 22 -19.13 4.08 -40.27
CA ASP A 22 -20.01 4.92 -39.43
C ASP A 22 -21.29 4.29 -38.84
N ARG A 23 -21.40 4.32 -37.52
CA ARG A 23 -22.65 4.61 -36.83
C ARG A 23 -22.43 5.37 -35.52
N PRO A 24 -23.29 6.37 -35.25
CA PRO A 24 -23.19 7.22 -34.06
C PRO A 24 -23.74 6.51 -32.81
N ASP A 25 -23.25 7.00 -31.67
CA ASP A 25 -23.71 6.62 -30.33
C ASP A 25 -25.19 6.97 -30.15
N ASP A 26 -26.02 5.98 -29.88
CA ASP A 26 -27.32 6.16 -29.26
C ASP A 26 -27.39 5.28 -28.00
N ASP A 27 -27.45 5.97 -26.86
CA ASP A 27 -27.88 5.41 -25.58
C ASP A 27 -29.42 5.25 -25.61
N GLU A 28 -29.93 4.03 -25.57
CA GLU A 28 -31.30 3.80 -25.08
C GLU A 28 -31.37 2.47 -24.30
N ASP A 29 -31.92 2.62 -23.09
CA ASP A 29 -32.39 1.55 -22.22
C ASP A 29 -33.51 0.77 -22.90
N ASP A 30 -33.51 -0.56 -22.87
CA ASP A 30 -34.78 -1.30 -22.80
C ASP A 30 -34.64 -2.65 -22.10
N ASP A 31 -35.71 -2.96 -21.35
CA ASP A 31 -35.90 -4.05 -20.43
C ASP A 31 -36.73 -5.15 -21.16
N GLY A 32 -36.44 -6.43 -20.95
CA GLY A 32 -37.48 -7.41 -21.14
C GLY A 32 -37.25 -8.64 -22.03
N GLY A 33 -37.20 -9.84 -21.43
CA GLY A 33 -37.82 -11.03 -22.00
C GLY A 33 -36.94 -12.16 -22.55
N SER A 34 -36.89 -13.24 -21.79
CA SER A 34 -36.54 -14.63 -22.22
C SER A 34 -37.53 -15.22 -23.26
N PRO A 35 -37.34 -16.39 -23.92
CA PRO A 35 -36.60 -17.60 -23.49
C PRO A 35 -35.88 -18.46 -24.57
N GLY A 36 -34.94 -19.33 -24.10
CA GLY A 36 -34.18 -20.44 -24.67
C GLY A 36 -34.76 -21.34 -25.84
N PRO A 37 -34.26 -22.54 -26.11
CA PRO A 37 -33.11 -23.31 -25.60
C PRO A 37 -32.27 -24.11 -26.66
N LYS A 38 -31.31 -24.96 -26.20
CA LYS A 38 -30.60 -26.14 -26.81
C LYS A 38 -29.16 -25.89 -27.34
N ALA A 39 -28.16 -26.70 -27.15
CA ALA A 39 -27.85 -28.02 -26.68
C ALA A 39 -26.30 -28.22 -26.62
N ARG A 40 -25.86 -29.14 -25.74
CA ARG A 40 -24.54 -29.74 -25.44
C ARG A 40 -23.81 -30.35 -26.68
N PRO A 41 -22.50 -30.85 -26.58
CA PRO A 41 -21.85 -31.45 -25.43
C PRO A 41 -20.28 -31.27 -25.26
N GLN A 42 -19.84 -31.46 -24.02
CA GLN A 42 -18.67 -32.20 -23.46
C GLN A 42 -17.22 -32.02 -23.98
N GLN A 43 -16.29 -31.67 -23.09
CA GLN A 43 -15.29 -32.62 -22.55
C GLN A 43 -14.42 -31.98 -21.41
N ARG A 44 -14.40 -32.69 -20.34
CA ARG A 44 -13.45 -32.98 -19.25
C ARG A 44 -12.05 -32.36 -19.26
N ALA A 45 -11.70 -31.66 -18.16
CA ALA A 45 -10.39 -31.81 -17.50
C ALA A 45 -10.56 -31.55 -15.99
N GLN A 46 -9.98 -32.42 -15.19
CA GLN A 46 -10.01 -32.44 -13.73
C GLN A 46 -9.15 -31.34 -13.15
N LYS A 47 -9.65 -30.66 -12.14
CA LYS A 47 -8.87 -29.77 -11.27
C LYS A 47 -9.07 -30.18 -9.82
N VAL A 48 -7.98 -30.53 -9.19
CA VAL A 48 -7.88 -30.77 -7.76
C VAL A 48 -8.06 -29.43 -7.04
N ARG A 49 -9.02 -29.36 -6.14
CA ARG A 49 -9.24 -28.22 -5.24
C ARG A 49 -8.67 -28.53 -3.88
N ARG A 50 -7.84 -27.65 -3.37
CA ARG A 50 -7.68 -27.44 -1.93
C ARG A 50 -8.68 -26.40 -1.48
N THR A 51 -9.40 -26.73 -0.41
CA THR A 51 -10.44 -25.93 0.22
C THR A 51 -9.87 -25.22 1.41
N GLU A 52 -10.14 -23.93 1.51
CA GLU A 52 -10.23 -23.23 2.80
C GLU A 52 -11.67 -22.82 3.05
N GLN A 53 -12.08 -22.95 4.31
CA GLN A 53 -13.42 -22.74 4.82
C GLN A 53 -13.60 -21.28 5.22
N ASP A 54 -14.78 -20.74 4.97
CA ASP A 54 -15.42 -19.97 6.01
C ASP A 54 -16.94 -19.96 5.86
N THR A 55 -17.57 -20.03 7.00
CA THR A 55 -18.90 -20.43 7.31
C THR A 55 -19.88 -19.26 7.36
N HIS A 56 -21.09 -19.46 6.89
CA HIS A 56 -22.37 -19.27 7.60
C HIS A 56 -23.57 -19.48 6.67
N VAL A 57 -24.24 -20.61 6.76
CA VAL A 57 -25.61 -20.77 6.26
C VAL A 57 -26.44 -21.64 7.18
N ARG A 58 -27.62 -21.15 7.51
CA ARG A 58 -28.67 -21.76 8.31
C ARG A 58 -29.10 -23.12 7.81
N SER A 59 -29.22 -24.01 8.77
CA SER A 59 -29.65 -25.38 8.73
C SER A 59 -31.15 -25.59 8.42
N LYS A 60 -31.46 -26.65 7.68
CA LYS A 60 -32.67 -27.45 7.82
C LYS A 60 -32.27 -28.89 8.16
N PRO A 61 -33.07 -29.61 8.93
CA PRO A 61 -32.64 -30.83 9.59
C PRO A 61 -32.69 -32.07 8.68
N VAL A 62 -31.58 -32.82 8.69
CA VAL A 62 -31.52 -34.19 8.15
C VAL A 62 -31.20 -35.12 9.32
N LEU A 63 -31.95 -36.20 9.42
CA LEU A 63 -31.90 -37.26 10.42
C LEU A 63 -30.48 -37.85 10.59
N PRO A 64 -30.06 -38.24 11.80
CA PRO A 64 -28.69 -38.65 12.07
C PRO A 64 -28.39 -40.05 11.53
N ALA A 65 -27.33 -40.16 10.73
CA ALA A 65 -26.64 -41.42 10.51
C ALA A 65 -25.96 -41.86 11.81
N LYS A 66 -26.11 -43.10 12.20
CA LYS A 66 -25.48 -43.69 13.40
C LYS A 66 -23.95 -43.54 13.30
N GLU A 67 -23.38 -42.79 14.20
CA GLU A 67 -21.93 -42.83 14.52
C GLU A 67 -21.54 -44.23 15.02
N PRO A 68 -20.37 -44.76 14.61
CA PRO A 68 -19.89 -45.99 15.19
C PRO A 68 -19.60 -45.72 16.68
N GLN A 69 -20.37 -46.40 17.54
CA GLN A 69 -20.18 -46.35 18.99
C GLN A 69 -18.84 -47.05 19.31
N ILE A 70 -17.80 -46.27 19.56
CA ILE A 70 -16.54 -46.72 20.16
C ILE A 70 -16.94 -47.22 21.55
N SER A 71 -16.61 -48.46 21.90
CA SER A 71 -16.93 -49.07 23.20
C SER A 71 -16.19 -48.30 24.32
N GLU A 72 -16.77 -48.30 25.55
CA GLU A 72 -16.12 -47.66 26.70
C GLU A 72 -14.72 -48.25 26.99
N GLN A 73 -14.51 -49.52 26.61
CA GLN A 73 -13.21 -50.18 26.72
C GLN A 73 -12.19 -49.64 25.72
N GLU A 74 -12.59 -49.41 24.49
CA GLU A 74 -11.72 -48.79 23.48
C GLU A 74 -11.40 -47.33 23.80
N ARG A 75 -12.34 -46.58 24.41
CA ARG A 75 -12.06 -45.22 24.94
C ARG A 75 -11.06 -45.24 26.10
N LEU A 76 -11.18 -46.21 27.01
CA LEU A 76 -10.24 -46.37 28.11
C LEU A 76 -8.84 -46.82 27.66
N ASP A 77 -8.79 -47.64 26.61
CA ASP A 77 -7.53 -48.08 26.02
C ASP A 77 -6.86 -46.97 25.20
N ILE A 78 -7.63 -46.14 24.51
CA ILE A 78 -7.14 -44.92 23.84
C ILE A 78 -6.65 -43.88 24.88
N LEU A 79 -7.39 -43.68 25.98
CA LEU A 79 -6.96 -42.78 27.05
C LEU A 79 -5.70 -43.28 27.74
N LYS A 80 -5.57 -44.58 28.00
CA LYS A 80 -4.33 -45.17 28.53
C LYS A 80 -3.18 -45.08 27.54
N PHE A 81 -3.43 -45.24 26.26
CA PHE A 81 -2.42 -45.06 25.22
C PHE A 81 -1.92 -43.62 25.16
N VAL A 82 -2.82 -42.64 25.24
CA VAL A 82 -2.49 -41.20 25.30
C VAL A 82 -1.80 -40.82 26.62
N GLU A 83 -2.16 -41.46 27.74
CA GLU A 83 -1.50 -41.25 29.05
C GLU A 83 -0.14 -41.97 29.18
N THR A 84 0.15 -42.95 28.32
CA THR A 84 1.43 -43.69 28.33
C THR A 84 2.38 -43.26 27.20
N GLU A 85 1.95 -42.50 26.24
CA GLU A 85 2.85 -41.72 25.38
C GLU A 85 3.31 -40.51 26.20
N GLU A 86 4.50 -40.62 26.79
CA GLU A 86 5.28 -39.44 27.15
C GLU A 86 5.38 -38.61 25.87
N PRO A 87 5.14 -37.30 25.94
CA PRO A 87 5.37 -36.46 24.76
C PRO A 87 6.86 -36.60 24.43
N ASP A 88 7.15 -37.31 23.33
CA ASP A 88 8.47 -37.32 22.70
C ASP A 88 8.75 -35.92 22.09
N GLY A 89 9.02 -34.99 22.99
CA GLY A 89 9.48 -33.65 22.76
C GLY A 89 10.07 -33.18 24.07
N GLU A 90 11.33 -33.50 24.36
CA GLU A 90 12.06 -32.76 25.39
C GLU A 90 11.95 -31.28 25.00
N VAL A 91 11.22 -30.51 25.82
CA VAL A 91 11.19 -29.04 25.68
C VAL A 91 12.64 -28.59 25.73
N LEU A 92 13.07 -27.85 24.70
CA LEU A 92 14.43 -27.34 24.60
C LEU A 92 14.72 -26.49 25.85
N ASP A 93 15.71 -26.92 26.65
CA ASP A 93 16.19 -26.18 27.81
C ASP A 93 17.51 -25.46 27.52
N GLU A 94 17.99 -24.65 28.47
CA GLU A 94 19.29 -23.96 28.34
C GLU A 94 20.46 -24.92 28.06
N SER A 95 20.42 -26.13 28.64
CA SER A 95 21.47 -27.14 28.44
C SER A 95 21.43 -27.71 27.04
N GLY A 96 20.23 -27.90 26.49
CA GLY A 96 19.99 -28.31 25.13
C GLY A 96 20.51 -27.27 24.15
N LEU A 97 20.18 -26.00 24.33
CA LEU A 97 20.67 -24.89 23.49
C LEU A 97 22.21 -24.81 23.51
N LYS A 98 22.82 -24.87 24.70
CA LYS A 98 24.31 -24.87 24.81
C LYS A 98 24.97 -26.02 24.04
N LYS A 99 24.37 -27.22 24.08
CA LYS A 99 24.87 -28.36 23.30
C LYS A 99 24.72 -28.17 21.80
N MET A 100 23.56 -27.65 21.36
CA MET A 100 23.31 -27.39 19.95
C MET A 100 24.28 -26.32 19.40
N LEU A 101 24.49 -25.22 20.11
CA LEU A 101 25.45 -24.19 19.72
C LEU A 101 26.89 -24.70 19.66
N LEU A 102 27.34 -25.47 20.64
CA LEU A 102 28.67 -26.09 20.61
C LEU A 102 28.86 -27.05 19.43
N LEU A 103 27.81 -27.79 19.09
CA LEU A 103 27.85 -28.66 17.90
C LEU A 103 27.88 -27.81 16.61
N PHE A 104 27.04 -26.80 16.52
CA PHE A 104 27.01 -25.88 15.39
C PHE A 104 28.38 -25.21 15.18
N GLU A 105 28.99 -24.60 16.19
CA GLU A 105 30.31 -23.98 16.10
C GLU A 105 31.39 -24.99 15.65
N LYS A 106 31.35 -26.20 16.18
CA LYS A 106 32.25 -27.26 15.76
C LYS A 106 32.10 -27.61 14.27
N ARG A 107 30.85 -27.59 13.75
CA ARG A 107 30.57 -27.85 12.33
C ARG A 107 31.03 -26.67 11.46
N VAL A 108 30.84 -25.44 11.90
CA VAL A 108 31.37 -24.23 11.24
C VAL A 108 32.90 -24.32 11.10
N LEU A 109 33.62 -24.57 12.21
CA LEU A 109 35.07 -24.68 12.19
C LEU A 109 35.56 -25.84 11.31
N LYS A 110 34.91 -27.01 11.38
CA LYS A 110 35.24 -28.16 10.53
C LYS A 110 35.09 -27.82 9.04
N ASN A 111 33.98 -27.16 8.67
CA ASN A 111 33.75 -26.78 7.29
C ASN A 111 34.80 -25.74 6.79
N GLN A 112 35.10 -24.72 7.58
CA GLN A 112 36.13 -23.73 7.28
C GLN A 112 37.51 -24.42 7.09
N GLU A 113 37.89 -25.31 7.99
CA GLU A 113 39.15 -26.06 7.89
C GLU A 113 39.21 -26.90 6.61
N MET A 114 38.15 -27.62 6.26
CA MET A 114 38.09 -28.47 5.07
C MET A 114 38.16 -27.63 3.79
N ARG A 115 37.49 -26.50 3.72
CA ARG A 115 37.56 -25.59 2.59
C ARG A 115 38.94 -24.93 2.42
N ILE A 116 39.62 -24.57 3.51
CA ILE A 116 41.00 -24.08 3.47
C ILE A 116 41.98 -25.16 3.00
N LYS A 117 41.80 -26.40 3.45
CA LYS A 117 42.68 -27.52 3.07
C LYS A 117 42.48 -27.97 1.63
N PHE A 118 41.27 -27.85 1.10
CA PHE A 118 40.92 -28.39 -0.22
C PHE A 118 40.12 -27.39 -1.07
N PRO A 119 40.65 -26.18 -1.34
CA PRO A 119 39.88 -25.09 -1.96
C PRO A 119 39.34 -25.46 -3.35
N ASP A 120 40.06 -26.32 -4.11
CA ASP A 120 39.70 -26.70 -5.49
C ASP A 120 38.99 -28.07 -5.58
N ASN A 121 38.62 -28.68 -4.43
CA ASN A 121 38.02 -30.03 -4.44
C ASN A 121 36.77 -30.10 -3.59
N ALA A 122 35.62 -29.75 -4.22
CA ALA A 122 34.32 -29.72 -3.58
C ALA A 122 33.89 -31.04 -2.92
N GLU A 123 34.26 -32.19 -3.53
CA GLU A 123 33.90 -33.51 -2.99
C GLU A 123 34.45 -33.75 -1.58
N LYS A 124 35.59 -33.13 -1.22
CA LYS A 124 36.21 -33.31 0.10
C LYS A 124 35.60 -32.48 1.23
N PHE A 125 34.93 -31.40 0.92
CA PHE A 125 34.26 -30.59 1.94
C PHE A 125 32.72 -30.71 1.89
N MET A 126 32.16 -31.36 0.86
CA MET A 126 30.70 -31.55 0.73
C MET A 126 30.06 -32.18 1.96
N GLU A 127 30.67 -33.24 2.53
CA GLU A 127 30.16 -33.88 3.75
C GLU A 127 30.09 -32.87 4.92
N SER A 128 31.12 -32.02 5.06
CA SER A 128 31.13 -30.99 6.13
C SER A 128 30.09 -29.87 5.90
N GLU A 129 29.69 -29.59 4.65
CA GLU A 129 28.60 -28.67 4.35
C GLU A 129 27.24 -29.27 4.69
N ILE A 130 27.02 -30.55 4.39
CA ILE A 130 25.82 -31.28 4.78
C ILE A 130 25.68 -31.26 6.33
N GLU A 131 26.77 -31.66 7.03
CA GLU A 131 26.76 -31.64 8.50
C GLU A 131 26.51 -30.22 9.07
N LEU A 132 27.00 -29.16 8.41
CA LEU A 132 26.76 -27.79 8.82
C LEU A 132 25.29 -27.39 8.58
N ASN A 133 24.75 -27.75 7.42
CA ASN A 133 23.34 -27.52 7.12
C ASN A 133 22.43 -28.22 8.13
N ASP A 134 22.71 -29.50 8.46
CA ASP A 134 21.94 -30.25 9.46
C ASP A 134 21.98 -29.54 10.83
N ALA A 135 23.13 -29.00 11.23
CA ALA A 135 23.25 -28.25 12.50
C ALA A 135 22.46 -26.93 12.48
N ILE A 136 22.37 -26.25 11.32
CA ILE A 136 21.51 -25.06 11.18
C ILE A 136 20.03 -25.46 11.27
N GLN A 137 19.65 -26.55 10.63
CA GLN A 137 18.27 -27.08 10.71
C GLN A 137 17.88 -27.48 12.14
N GLU A 138 18.79 -28.06 12.94
CA GLU A 138 18.53 -28.36 14.35
C GLU A 138 18.25 -27.09 15.16
N LEU A 139 18.88 -25.95 14.83
CA LEU A 139 18.67 -24.67 15.53
C LEU A 139 17.26 -24.07 15.34
N HIS A 140 16.46 -24.54 14.36
CA HIS A 140 15.05 -24.13 14.24
C HIS A 140 14.23 -24.45 15.50
N ALA A 141 14.63 -25.47 16.29
CA ALA A 141 14.00 -25.74 17.56
C ALA A 141 14.07 -24.57 18.55
N VAL A 142 15.01 -23.63 18.38
CA VAL A 142 15.14 -22.44 19.24
C VAL A 142 13.97 -21.48 19.03
N ALA A 143 13.40 -21.41 17.84
CA ALA A 143 12.23 -20.58 17.55
C ALA A 143 10.99 -21.00 18.37
N THR A 144 10.90 -22.28 18.76
CA THR A 144 9.79 -22.76 19.62
C THR A 144 9.89 -22.31 21.06
N VAL A 145 11.01 -21.72 21.52
CA VAL A 145 11.24 -21.27 22.90
C VAL A 145 11.93 -19.90 22.89
N PRO A 146 11.21 -18.81 22.57
CA PRO A 146 11.81 -17.47 22.44
C PRO A 146 12.41 -16.92 23.74
N ASP A 147 12.06 -17.48 24.90
CA ASP A 147 12.72 -17.18 26.18
C ASP A 147 14.21 -17.53 26.20
N LEU A 148 14.67 -18.37 25.27
CA LEU A 148 16.08 -18.73 25.12
C LEU A 148 16.88 -17.76 24.24
N TYR A 149 16.25 -16.78 23.61
CA TYR A 149 16.92 -15.80 22.74
C TYR A 149 18.02 -14.99 23.46
N PRO A 150 17.82 -14.53 24.70
CA PRO A 150 18.90 -13.90 25.48
C PRO A 150 20.14 -14.78 25.62
N LEU A 151 19.95 -16.06 25.86
CA LEU A 151 21.05 -17.03 25.96
C LEU A 151 21.72 -17.28 24.59
N LEU A 152 20.93 -17.36 23.52
CA LEU A 152 21.45 -17.47 22.13
C LEU A 152 22.37 -16.28 21.79
N VAL A 153 21.96 -15.07 22.19
CA VAL A 153 22.74 -13.84 21.98
C VAL A 153 24.00 -13.83 22.87
N GLU A 154 23.86 -14.15 24.17
CA GLU A 154 24.99 -14.21 25.12
C GLU A 154 26.09 -15.17 24.66
N LEU A 155 25.71 -16.31 24.09
CA LEU A 155 26.63 -17.32 23.56
C LEU A 155 27.12 -16.99 22.12
N ASN A 156 26.90 -15.78 21.61
CA ASN A 156 27.27 -15.36 20.26
C ASN A 156 26.69 -16.18 19.10
N GLY A 157 25.61 -16.93 19.33
CA GLY A 157 24.98 -17.74 18.28
C GLY A 157 24.51 -16.90 17.11
N VAL A 158 23.92 -15.73 17.35
CA VAL A 158 23.50 -14.77 16.30
C VAL A 158 24.68 -14.30 15.48
N ALA A 159 25.82 -13.96 16.09
CA ALA A 159 27.02 -13.53 15.38
C ALA A 159 27.55 -14.63 14.42
N SER A 160 27.65 -15.86 14.95
CA SER A 160 28.10 -17.01 14.15
C SER A 160 27.16 -17.31 12.97
N LEU A 161 25.85 -17.15 13.12
CA LEU A 161 24.87 -17.28 12.04
C LEU A 161 25.07 -16.19 10.98
N LEU A 162 25.19 -14.92 11.39
CA LEU A 162 25.37 -13.80 10.46
C LEU A 162 26.68 -13.90 9.63
N GLU A 163 27.76 -14.44 10.19
CA GLU A 163 29.00 -14.70 9.45
C GLU A 163 28.76 -15.66 8.28
N LEU A 164 27.89 -16.65 8.44
CA LEU A 164 27.57 -17.63 7.41
C LEU A 164 26.74 -17.05 6.25
N LEU A 165 26.13 -15.87 6.36
CA LEU A 165 25.50 -15.19 5.24
C LEU A 165 26.49 -14.91 4.10
N SER A 166 27.79 -14.80 4.41
CA SER A 166 28.86 -14.64 3.41
C SER A 166 29.44 -15.96 2.89
N HIS A 167 28.90 -17.11 3.31
CA HIS A 167 29.40 -18.42 2.93
C HIS A 167 29.37 -18.62 1.40
N GLN A 168 30.41 -19.27 0.83
CA GLN A 168 30.53 -19.43 -0.63
C GLN A 168 29.43 -20.30 -1.24
N ASN A 169 28.96 -21.33 -0.52
CA ASN A 169 27.78 -22.11 -0.90
C ASN A 169 26.52 -21.33 -0.53
N ALA A 170 25.68 -21.00 -1.53
CA ALA A 170 24.43 -20.30 -1.35
C ALA A 170 23.43 -21.08 -0.47
N ASP A 171 23.44 -22.43 -0.54
CA ASP A 171 22.54 -23.27 0.25
C ASP A 171 22.71 -23.02 1.76
N ILE A 172 23.96 -22.86 2.22
CA ILE A 172 24.23 -22.54 3.63
C ILE A 172 23.71 -21.16 3.99
N SER A 173 23.91 -20.15 3.15
CA SER A 173 23.40 -18.81 3.43
C SER A 173 21.87 -18.74 3.40
N VAL A 174 21.22 -19.51 2.52
CA VAL A 174 19.76 -19.64 2.46
C VAL A 174 19.23 -20.34 3.72
N ALA A 175 19.88 -21.44 4.18
CA ALA A 175 19.49 -22.12 5.41
C ALA A 175 19.57 -21.19 6.64
N VAL A 176 20.57 -20.30 6.69
CA VAL A 176 20.64 -19.28 7.74
C VAL A 176 19.52 -18.25 7.62
N VAL A 177 19.19 -17.82 6.40
CA VAL A 177 18.07 -16.91 6.17
C VAL A 177 16.74 -17.54 6.61
N ASP A 178 16.51 -18.82 6.30
CA ASP A 178 15.32 -19.56 6.72
C ASP A 178 15.19 -19.58 8.24
N LEU A 179 16.29 -19.90 8.95
CA LEU A 179 16.32 -19.87 10.40
C LEU A 179 16.07 -18.47 10.96
N LEU A 180 16.71 -17.44 10.40
CA LEU A 180 16.52 -16.05 10.85
C LEU A 180 15.08 -15.57 10.62
N GLN A 181 14.44 -15.98 9.53
CA GLN A 181 13.05 -15.66 9.26
C GLN A 181 12.14 -16.25 10.33
N GLU A 182 12.34 -17.51 10.71
CA GLU A 182 11.56 -18.17 11.77
C GLU A 182 11.82 -17.53 13.13
N LEU A 183 13.08 -17.24 13.49
CA LEU A 183 13.43 -16.57 14.75
C LEU A 183 12.85 -15.14 14.85
N THR A 184 12.59 -14.49 13.72
CA THR A 184 12.04 -13.13 13.68
C THR A 184 10.54 -13.10 13.34
N ASP A 185 9.88 -14.27 13.29
CA ASP A 185 8.43 -14.32 13.06
C ASP A 185 7.68 -13.53 14.13
N VAL A 186 6.74 -12.69 13.67
CA VAL A 186 6.03 -11.74 14.54
C VAL A 186 5.23 -12.45 15.65
N ASP A 187 4.59 -13.57 15.31
CA ASP A 187 3.82 -14.33 16.29
C ASP A 187 4.74 -14.89 17.38
N ILE A 188 5.92 -15.40 17.01
CA ILE A 188 6.94 -15.91 17.94
C ILE A 188 7.52 -14.79 18.80
N LEU A 189 7.84 -13.64 18.20
CA LEU A 189 8.39 -12.49 18.95
C LEU A 189 7.38 -11.92 19.95
N HIS A 190 6.09 -12.06 19.72
CA HIS A 190 5.07 -11.65 20.66
C HIS A 190 4.95 -12.59 21.88
N GLU A 191 5.45 -13.82 21.81
CA GLU A 191 5.43 -14.76 22.94
C GLU A 191 6.41 -14.36 24.06
N SER A 192 7.56 -13.70 23.72
CA SER A 192 8.55 -13.24 24.70
C SER A 192 9.10 -11.86 24.32
N LEU A 193 8.61 -10.81 24.99
CA LEU A 193 9.04 -9.43 24.73
C LEU A 193 10.53 -9.21 25.03
N GLU A 194 11.07 -9.85 26.10
CA GLU A 194 12.49 -9.75 26.45
C GLU A 194 13.37 -10.47 25.42
N GLY A 195 12.93 -11.65 24.97
CA GLY A 195 13.60 -12.40 23.91
C GLY A 195 13.63 -11.62 22.61
N ALA A 196 12.48 -11.09 22.19
CA ALA A 196 12.34 -10.27 21.00
C ALA A 196 13.27 -9.04 21.04
N GLU A 197 13.24 -8.28 22.15
CA GLU A 197 14.07 -7.10 22.32
C GLU A 197 15.55 -7.43 22.20
N THR A 198 15.99 -8.48 22.88
CA THR A 198 17.40 -8.91 22.91
C THR A 198 17.86 -9.37 21.53
N LEU A 199 17.04 -10.13 20.79
CA LEU A 199 17.35 -10.60 19.44
C LEU A 199 17.46 -9.42 18.45
N ILE A 200 16.47 -8.52 18.45
CA ILE A 200 16.43 -7.37 17.55
C ILE A 200 17.64 -6.46 17.79
N GLU A 201 17.95 -6.15 19.04
CA GLU A 201 19.14 -5.35 19.37
C GLU A 201 20.44 -6.04 18.95
N ALA A 202 20.55 -7.36 19.09
CA ALA A 202 21.71 -8.12 18.64
C ALA A 202 21.87 -8.04 17.10
N LEU A 203 20.77 -8.20 16.36
CA LEU A 203 20.77 -8.07 14.89
C LEU A 203 21.17 -6.64 14.44
N ARG A 204 20.66 -5.61 15.09
CA ARG A 204 21.01 -4.22 14.81
C ARG A 204 22.47 -3.93 15.09
N ASN A 205 22.95 -4.30 16.29
CA ASN A 205 24.34 -4.05 16.72
C ASN A 205 25.37 -4.72 15.80
N GLN A 206 25.00 -5.84 15.19
CA GLN A 206 25.84 -6.57 14.24
C GLN A 206 25.59 -6.18 12.77
N GLN A 207 24.80 -5.14 12.52
CA GLN A 207 24.48 -4.65 11.19
C GLN A 207 23.91 -5.75 10.26
N ALA A 208 23.06 -6.61 10.80
CA ALA A 208 22.48 -7.75 10.09
C ALA A 208 21.80 -7.33 8.77
N ALA A 209 21.14 -6.16 8.74
CA ALA A 209 20.49 -5.67 7.53
C ALA A 209 21.48 -5.49 6.38
N GLY A 210 22.67 -4.94 6.62
CA GLY A 210 23.71 -4.81 5.59
C GLY A 210 24.22 -6.16 5.10
N LEU A 211 24.38 -7.15 5.98
CA LEU A 211 24.80 -8.50 5.64
C LEU A 211 23.73 -9.23 4.81
N LEU A 212 22.47 -9.09 5.19
CA LEU A 212 21.33 -9.64 4.45
C LEU A 212 21.23 -9.02 3.04
N VAL A 213 21.41 -7.72 2.90
CA VAL A 213 21.42 -7.05 1.58
C VAL A 213 22.60 -7.53 0.73
N GLN A 214 23.81 -7.72 1.31
CA GLN A 214 24.93 -8.28 0.59
C GLN A 214 24.66 -9.73 0.13
N ASN A 215 23.96 -10.51 0.95
CA ASN A 215 23.53 -11.85 0.54
C ASN A 215 22.52 -11.78 -0.61
N LEU A 216 21.50 -10.90 -0.54
CA LEU A 216 20.55 -10.68 -1.64
C LEU A 216 21.21 -10.35 -2.98
N GLU A 217 22.35 -9.64 -2.98
CA GLU A 217 23.06 -9.29 -4.22
C GLU A 217 23.72 -10.49 -4.91
N ARG A 218 23.98 -11.57 -4.18
CA ARG A 218 24.62 -12.81 -4.68
C ARG A 218 23.61 -13.82 -5.19
N LEU A 219 22.41 -13.86 -4.62
CA LEU A 219 21.39 -14.87 -4.90
C LEU A 219 20.88 -14.77 -6.35
N GLN A 220 20.69 -15.91 -6.98
CA GLN A 220 20.22 -16.06 -8.35
C GLN A 220 18.79 -16.60 -8.35
N GLU A 221 17.82 -15.74 -8.48
CA GLU A 221 16.38 -16.08 -8.45
C GLU A 221 15.91 -17.04 -9.58
N THR A 222 16.82 -17.48 -10.45
CA THR A 222 16.56 -18.58 -11.41
C THR A 222 16.63 -19.96 -10.76
N VAL A 223 17.27 -20.07 -9.60
CA VAL A 223 17.31 -21.25 -8.73
C VAL A 223 16.22 -21.08 -7.69
N LYS A 224 15.37 -22.08 -7.53
CA LYS A 224 14.19 -21.97 -6.67
C LYS A 224 14.56 -21.71 -5.22
N GLU A 225 15.51 -22.45 -4.69
CA GLU A 225 15.99 -22.35 -3.32
C GLU A 225 16.56 -20.95 -3.02
N GLU A 226 17.28 -20.39 -3.98
CA GLU A 226 17.80 -19.02 -3.86
C GLU A 226 16.68 -17.95 -3.99
N ALA A 227 15.65 -18.21 -4.81
CA ALA A 227 14.47 -17.35 -4.89
C ALA A 227 13.64 -17.38 -3.59
N ASP A 228 13.50 -18.55 -2.97
CA ASP A 228 12.88 -18.71 -1.66
C ASP A 228 13.71 -17.95 -0.58
N GLY A 229 15.05 -18.01 -0.66
CA GLY A 229 15.95 -17.24 0.21
C GLY A 229 15.80 -15.72 0.06
N VAL A 230 15.56 -15.23 -1.16
CA VAL A 230 15.20 -13.81 -1.38
C VAL A 230 13.89 -13.48 -0.69
N HIS A 231 12.87 -14.33 -0.85
CA HIS A 231 11.56 -14.16 -0.23
C HIS A 231 11.67 -14.05 1.30
N ASN A 232 12.35 -15.02 1.91
CA ASN A 232 12.53 -15.10 3.37
C ASN A 232 13.38 -13.93 3.90
N THR A 233 14.36 -13.43 3.12
CA THR A 233 15.10 -12.21 3.50
C THR A 233 14.18 -10.99 3.55
N LEU A 234 13.25 -10.84 2.61
CA LEU A 234 12.27 -9.76 2.62
C LEU A 234 11.32 -9.89 3.81
N ALA A 235 10.91 -11.12 4.16
CA ALA A 235 10.09 -11.40 5.34
C ALA A 235 10.78 -11.01 6.65
N ILE A 236 12.10 -11.25 6.78
CA ILE A 236 12.87 -10.79 7.95
C ILE A 236 12.77 -9.27 8.09
N PHE A 237 12.92 -8.51 7.00
CA PHE A 237 12.81 -7.05 7.04
C PHE A 237 11.40 -6.59 7.41
N GLU A 238 10.36 -7.22 6.87
CA GLU A 238 8.98 -6.92 7.22
C GLU A 238 8.73 -7.14 8.71
N ASN A 239 9.05 -8.33 9.23
CA ASN A 239 8.88 -8.69 10.62
C ASN A 239 9.60 -7.71 11.59
N LEU A 240 10.85 -7.35 11.26
CA LEU A 240 11.62 -6.40 12.07
C LEU A 240 11.00 -5.00 12.07
N ILE A 241 10.49 -4.53 10.94
CA ILE A 241 9.86 -3.21 10.81
C ILE A 241 8.48 -3.20 11.49
N GLU A 242 7.73 -4.30 11.45
CA GLU A 242 6.44 -4.42 12.12
C GLU A 242 6.58 -4.29 13.64
N ILE A 243 7.57 -4.96 14.24
CA ILE A 243 7.85 -4.87 15.67
C ILE A 243 8.48 -3.51 16.04
N ARG A 244 9.35 -2.97 15.18
CA ARG A 244 10.07 -1.71 15.41
C ARG A 244 10.11 -0.83 14.16
N PRO A 245 9.11 0.02 13.94
CA PRO A 245 9.01 0.87 12.75
C PRO A 245 10.23 1.77 12.48
N GLU A 246 10.96 2.16 13.53
CA GLU A 246 12.17 2.98 13.40
C GLU A 246 13.31 2.28 12.65
N ILE A 247 13.30 0.94 12.58
CA ILE A 247 14.29 0.16 11.83
C ILE A 247 14.19 0.42 10.32
N ALA A 248 13.02 0.82 9.81
CA ALA A 248 12.80 1.11 8.39
C ALA A 248 13.82 2.10 7.80
N LYS A 249 14.26 3.09 8.59
CA LYS A 249 15.30 4.04 8.18
C LYS A 249 16.66 3.37 8.08
N GLU A 250 17.06 2.62 9.12
CA GLU A 250 18.35 1.95 9.18
C GLU A 250 18.53 0.93 8.04
N VAL A 251 17.49 0.15 7.79
CA VAL A 251 17.47 -0.86 6.72
C VAL A 251 17.58 -0.22 5.33
N ALA A 252 16.90 0.90 5.11
CA ALA A 252 16.99 1.66 3.87
C ALA A 252 18.40 2.20 3.64
N GLU A 253 19.04 2.78 4.69
CA GLU A 253 20.40 3.30 4.66
C GLU A 253 21.46 2.21 4.43
N GLN A 254 21.20 0.98 4.93
CA GLN A 254 22.09 -0.17 4.74
C GLN A 254 21.94 -0.85 3.37
N GLY A 255 21.11 -0.31 2.47
CA GLY A 255 21.11 -0.66 1.05
C GLY A 255 19.87 -1.39 0.54
N LEU A 256 18.90 -1.76 1.39
CA LEU A 256 17.70 -2.46 0.95
C LEU A 256 16.91 -1.65 -0.09
N LEU A 257 16.76 -0.35 0.12
CA LEU A 257 16.04 0.52 -0.79
C LEU A 257 16.66 0.52 -2.21
N GLN A 258 17.99 0.55 -2.30
CA GLN A 258 18.73 0.47 -3.57
C GLN A 258 18.53 -0.89 -4.24
N TRP A 259 18.61 -1.98 -3.45
CA TRP A 259 18.44 -3.33 -3.96
C TRP A 259 17.01 -3.54 -4.52
N ILE A 260 15.98 -3.12 -3.79
CA ILE A 260 14.59 -3.21 -4.25
C ILE A 260 14.40 -2.45 -5.56
N LEU A 261 14.88 -1.20 -5.67
CA LEU A 261 14.76 -0.43 -6.91
C LEU A 261 15.51 -1.08 -8.08
N LYS A 262 16.67 -1.68 -7.83
CA LYS A 262 17.43 -2.46 -8.84
C LYS A 262 16.61 -3.66 -9.31
N ARG A 263 16.00 -4.39 -8.38
CA ARG A 263 15.13 -5.55 -8.67
C ARG A 263 13.88 -5.16 -9.46
N LEU A 264 13.20 -4.07 -9.07
CA LEU A 264 12.03 -3.56 -9.79
C LEU A 264 12.38 -3.07 -11.20
N ARG A 265 13.56 -2.47 -11.40
CA ARG A 265 14.05 -2.01 -12.71
C ARG A 265 14.42 -3.16 -13.64
N ALA A 266 14.75 -4.32 -13.09
CA ALA A 266 15.13 -5.49 -13.87
C ALA A 266 13.98 -5.95 -14.78
N LYS A 267 14.30 -6.30 -16.03
CA LYS A 267 13.34 -6.80 -17.02
C LYS A 267 13.05 -8.29 -16.80
N LEU A 268 12.64 -8.64 -15.61
CA LEU A 268 12.22 -9.99 -15.25
C LEU A 268 10.71 -10.12 -15.36
N PRO A 269 10.17 -11.33 -15.61
CA PRO A 269 8.73 -11.58 -15.50
C PRO A 269 8.19 -11.17 -14.12
N PHE A 270 6.87 -10.98 -14.04
CA PHE A 270 6.22 -10.79 -12.75
C PHE A 270 6.27 -12.09 -11.95
N ASP A 271 6.69 -12.01 -10.70
CA ASP A 271 6.82 -13.11 -9.75
C ASP A 271 6.50 -12.65 -8.32
N ALA A 272 6.46 -13.60 -7.37
CA ALA A 272 6.13 -13.33 -5.97
C ALA A 272 7.14 -12.35 -5.33
N ASN A 273 8.43 -12.48 -5.61
CA ASN A 273 9.45 -11.58 -5.05
C ASN A 273 9.32 -10.15 -5.59
N LYS A 274 8.86 -9.98 -6.83
CA LYS A 274 8.57 -8.64 -7.37
C LYS A 274 7.40 -7.99 -6.67
N LEU A 275 6.34 -8.76 -6.38
CA LEU A 275 5.23 -8.29 -5.56
C LEU A 275 5.74 -7.89 -4.18
N TYR A 276 6.43 -8.79 -3.50
CA TYR A 276 6.94 -8.56 -2.15
C TYR A 276 7.89 -7.34 -2.07
N CYS A 277 8.76 -7.15 -3.07
CA CYS A 277 9.56 -5.92 -3.17
C CYS A 277 8.70 -4.65 -3.19
N SER A 278 7.52 -4.68 -3.82
CA SER A 278 6.63 -3.50 -3.85
C SER A 278 5.95 -3.25 -2.50
N GLU A 279 5.65 -4.30 -1.75
CA GLU A 279 5.10 -4.21 -0.39
C GLU A 279 6.11 -3.61 0.56
N ILE A 280 7.31 -4.18 0.63
CA ILE A 280 8.40 -3.65 1.46
C ILE A 280 8.73 -2.20 1.08
N LEU A 281 8.76 -1.87 -0.22
CA LEU A 281 9.00 -0.50 -0.66
C LEU A 281 7.92 0.46 -0.15
N SER A 282 6.66 0.04 -0.15
CA SER A 282 5.55 0.83 0.39
C SER A 282 5.70 1.05 1.90
N ILE A 283 6.04 0.01 2.65
CA ILE A 283 6.29 0.07 4.10
C ILE A 283 7.45 1.03 4.41
N LEU A 284 8.58 0.91 3.71
CA LEU A 284 9.77 1.72 3.95
C LEU A 284 9.54 3.23 3.80
N VAL A 285 8.62 3.67 2.94
CA VAL A 285 8.39 5.11 2.68
C VAL A 285 7.14 5.66 3.38
N GLN A 286 6.32 4.81 4.00
CA GLN A 286 5.04 5.20 4.57
C GLN A 286 5.19 6.26 5.66
N ASP A 287 6.06 6.04 6.63
CA ASP A 287 6.17 6.87 7.83
C ASP A 287 7.54 7.56 7.98
N SER A 288 8.46 7.38 7.03
CA SER A 288 9.80 7.97 7.06
C SER A 288 10.00 9.02 5.97
N ASN A 289 10.13 10.28 6.36
CA ASN A 289 10.43 11.37 5.42
C ASN A 289 11.83 11.22 4.83
N GLU A 290 12.78 10.73 5.62
CA GLU A 290 14.16 10.47 5.17
C GLU A 290 14.19 9.43 4.05
N ASN A 291 13.44 8.34 4.21
CA ASN A 291 13.34 7.31 3.18
C ASN A 291 12.65 7.83 1.91
N ARG A 292 11.64 8.71 2.02
CA ARG A 292 11.01 9.39 0.88
C ARG A 292 12.03 10.22 0.09
N ILE A 293 12.84 11.01 0.80
CA ILE A 293 13.90 11.83 0.18
C ILE A 293 14.98 10.93 -0.44
N MET A 294 15.40 9.88 0.28
CA MET A 294 16.38 8.90 -0.22
C MET A 294 15.88 8.23 -1.50
N LEU A 295 14.64 7.73 -1.51
CA LEU A 295 13.99 7.15 -2.70
C LEU A 295 14.12 8.09 -3.91
N GLY A 296 13.84 9.37 -3.71
CA GLY A 296 14.00 10.36 -4.75
C GLY A 296 15.45 10.52 -5.21
N THR A 297 16.44 10.50 -4.31
CA THR A 297 17.86 10.73 -4.66
C THR A 297 18.48 9.60 -5.48
N ILE A 298 17.94 8.38 -5.37
CA ILE A 298 18.38 7.17 -6.09
C ILE A 298 17.49 6.82 -7.29
N ASP A 299 16.85 7.83 -7.89
CA ASP A 299 15.99 7.72 -9.08
C ASP A 299 14.74 6.84 -8.89
N GLY A 300 14.27 6.68 -7.64
CA GLY A 300 13.11 5.84 -7.33
C GLY A 300 11.83 6.35 -7.98
N ILE A 301 11.63 7.66 -8.09
CA ILE A 301 10.48 8.26 -8.77
C ILE A 301 10.40 7.81 -10.23
N ASP A 302 11.53 7.81 -10.96
CA ASP A 302 11.59 7.36 -12.34
C ASP A 302 11.31 5.85 -12.46
N VAL A 303 11.82 5.04 -11.52
CA VAL A 303 11.53 3.59 -11.49
C VAL A 303 10.05 3.34 -11.31
N LEU A 304 9.39 4.01 -10.34
CA LEU A 304 7.96 3.87 -10.10
C LEU A 304 7.14 4.28 -11.33
N LEU A 305 7.47 5.41 -11.97
CA LEU A 305 6.78 5.86 -13.18
C LEU A 305 6.98 4.88 -14.35
N GLN A 306 8.16 4.29 -14.51
CA GLN A 306 8.44 3.28 -15.54
C GLN A 306 7.64 1.99 -15.31
N GLN A 307 7.56 1.50 -14.06
CA GLN A 307 6.75 0.31 -13.74
C GLN A 307 5.25 0.60 -13.95
N LEU A 308 4.75 1.73 -13.46
CA LEU A 308 3.35 2.12 -13.64
C LEU A 308 2.98 2.33 -15.11
N ALA A 309 3.90 2.77 -15.96
CA ALA A 309 3.63 2.99 -17.39
C ALA A 309 3.18 1.71 -18.13
N ALA A 310 3.43 0.52 -17.61
CA ALA A 310 2.89 -0.73 -18.14
C ALA A 310 1.36 -0.75 -18.12
N TYR A 311 0.76 -0.14 -17.08
CA TYR A 311 -0.70 -0.13 -16.84
C TYR A 311 -1.43 1.06 -17.46
N LYS A 312 -0.79 1.86 -18.30
CA LYS A 312 -1.41 3.04 -18.93
C LYS A 312 -2.56 2.70 -19.88
N ARG A 313 -2.57 1.48 -20.44
CA ARG A 313 -3.60 1.01 -21.40
C ARG A 313 -4.04 -0.44 -21.15
N HIS A 314 -3.39 -1.14 -20.28
CA HIS A 314 -3.67 -2.54 -19.95
C HIS A 314 -4.01 -2.67 -18.47
N ASP A 315 -4.95 -3.53 -18.16
CA ASP A 315 -5.21 -3.91 -16.77
C ASP A 315 -4.23 -5.02 -16.36
N PRO A 316 -3.95 -5.18 -15.06
CA PRO A 316 -3.21 -6.32 -14.52
C PRO A 316 -3.84 -7.65 -14.93
N ASN A 317 -3.01 -8.69 -15.11
CA ASN A 317 -3.46 -10.01 -15.56
C ASN A 317 -3.94 -10.92 -14.42
N SER A 318 -3.55 -10.62 -13.17
CA SER A 318 -3.90 -11.38 -11.97
C SER A 318 -4.20 -10.45 -10.80
N ALA A 319 -4.69 -11.01 -9.69
CA ALA A 319 -4.93 -10.26 -8.45
C ALA A 319 -3.61 -9.77 -7.84
N GLU A 320 -2.59 -10.59 -7.86
CA GLU A 320 -1.25 -10.28 -7.35
C GLU A 320 -0.59 -9.15 -8.19
N GLU A 321 -0.76 -9.16 -9.51
CA GLU A 321 -0.27 -8.07 -10.36
C GLU A 321 -1.07 -6.77 -10.13
N GLN A 322 -2.37 -6.87 -9.78
CA GLN A 322 -3.16 -5.71 -9.37
C GLN A 322 -2.64 -5.13 -8.05
N GLU A 323 -2.37 -5.97 -7.08
CA GLU A 323 -1.80 -5.57 -5.79
C GLU A 323 -0.43 -4.91 -5.96
N PHE A 324 0.43 -5.47 -6.80
CA PHE A 324 1.69 -4.85 -7.20
C PHE A 324 1.49 -3.43 -7.75
N MET A 325 0.57 -3.26 -8.68
CA MET A 325 0.23 -1.94 -9.25
C MET A 325 -0.24 -0.97 -8.15
N GLU A 326 -1.05 -1.43 -7.21
CA GLU A 326 -1.57 -0.64 -6.09
C GLU A 326 -0.47 -0.23 -5.13
N ASN A 327 0.44 -1.14 -4.78
CA ASN A 327 1.61 -0.86 -3.96
C ASN A 327 2.52 0.20 -4.60
N LEU A 328 2.73 0.14 -5.91
CA LEU A 328 3.47 1.19 -6.63
C LEU A 328 2.78 2.56 -6.57
N PHE A 329 1.45 2.61 -6.70
CA PHE A 329 0.70 3.86 -6.53
C PHE A 329 0.77 4.40 -5.10
N ASN A 330 0.62 3.53 -4.10
CA ASN A 330 0.71 3.91 -2.68
C ASN A 330 2.12 4.44 -2.36
N THR A 331 3.16 3.72 -2.80
CA THR A 331 4.56 4.17 -2.68
C THR A 331 4.77 5.55 -3.30
N LEU A 332 4.22 5.78 -4.50
CA LEU A 332 4.35 7.07 -5.19
C LEU A 332 3.59 8.18 -4.45
N CYS A 333 2.40 7.90 -3.91
CA CYS A 333 1.65 8.85 -3.08
C CYS A 333 2.47 9.26 -1.84
N SER A 334 3.01 8.28 -1.10
CA SER A 334 3.86 8.54 0.08
C SER A 334 5.12 9.31 -0.30
N ALA A 335 5.79 8.92 -1.39
CA ALA A 335 7.01 9.60 -1.86
C ALA A 335 6.76 11.07 -2.21
N LEU A 336 5.58 11.41 -2.77
CA LEU A 336 5.20 12.79 -3.14
C LEU A 336 4.83 13.68 -1.94
N MET A 337 4.81 13.17 -0.73
CA MET A 337 4.74 13.99 0.47
C MET A 337 6.02 14.82 0.67
N ALA A 338 7.17 14.33 0.19
CA ALA A 338 8.41 15.09 0.15
C ALA A 338 8.43 16.04 -1.06
N ARG A 339 8.72 17.33 -0.80
CA ARG A 339 8.74 18.39 -1.82
C ARG A 339 9.69 18.09 -2.98
N GLU A 340 10.90 17.65 -2.68
CA GLU A 340 11.94 17.35 -3.67
C GLU A 340 11.50 16.29 -4.68
N ASN A 341 10.65 15.37 -4.26
CA ASN A 341 10.11 14.32 -5.11
C ASN A 341 9.03 14.84 -6.05
N ARG A 342 8.27 15.87 -5.67
CA ARG A 342 7.31 16.54 -6.56
C ARG A 342 8.00 17.20 -7.75
N ASP A 343 9.19 17.78 -7.55
CA ASP A 343 10.01 18.34 -8.64
C ASP A 343 10.51 17.25 -9.59
N LYS A 344 10.91 16.10 -9.04
CA LYS A 344 11.34 14.93 -9.83
C LYS A 344 10.18 14.32 -10.61
N PHE A 345 9.02 14.18 -9.98
CA PHE A 345 7.79 13.73 -10.61
C PHE A 345 7.37 14.65 -11.78
N LEU A 346 7.48 15.97 -11.60
CA LEU A 346 7.20 16.96 -12.63
C LEU A 346 8.17 16.83 -13.82
N LYS A 347 9.46 16.69 -13.55
CA LYS A 347 10.52 16.54 -14.58
C LYS A 347 10.44 15.20 -15.30
N GLY A 348 10.10 14.13 -14.58
CA GLY A 348 9.92 12.76 -15.09
C GLY A 348 8.60 12.54 -15.84
N GLU A 349 7.86 13.62 -16.21
CA GLU A 349 6.59 13.55 -16.93
C GLU A 349 5.47 12.77 -16.22
N GLY A 350 5.54 12.67 -14.89
CA GLY A 350 4.56 11.96 -14.07
C GLY A 350 3.13 12.49 -14.25
N LEU A 351 2.97 13.83 -14.37
CA LEU A 351 1.65 14.43 -14.65
C LEU A 351 1.06 13.98 -15.99
N GLN A 352 1.88 13.86 -17.03
CA GLN A 352 1.45 13.41 -18.35
C GLN A 352 0.98 11.95 -18.29
N LEU A 353 1.74 11.10 -17.58
CA LEU A 353 1.39 9.70 -17.40
C LEU A 353 0.08 9.55 -16.62
N MET A 354 -0.05 10.23 -15.48
CA MET A 354 -1.28 10.16 -14.66
C MET A 354 -2.49 10.72 -15.41
N ASN A 355 -2.34 11.84 -16.13
CA ASN A 355 -3.41 12.40 -16.96
C ASN A 355 -3.83 11.48 -18.11
N LEU A 356 -2.90 10.70 -18.67
CA LEU A 356 -3.21 9.67 -19.67
C LEU A 356 -4.03 8.53 -19.04
N MET A 357 -3.59 8.01 -17.89
CA MET A 357 -4.29 6.93 -17.17
C MET A 357 -5.68 7.35 -16.72
N LEU A 358 -5.87 8.61 -16.30
CA LEU A 358 -7.20 9.13 -15.96
C LEU A 358 -8.19 9.09 -17.13
N ARG A 359 -7.72 9.31 -18.38
CA ARG A 359 -8.59 9.25 -19.56
C ARG A 359 -9.00 7.83 -19.91
N GLU A 360 -8.11 6.87 -19.66
CA GLU A 360 -8.40 5.48 -19.92
C GLU A 360 -9.34 4.92 -18.82
N LYS A 361 -10.29 4.05 -19.20
CA LYS A 361 -11.24 3.44 -18.27
C LYS A 361 -10.65 2.15 -17.65
N LYS A 362 -9.38 2.22 -17.17
CA LYS A 362 -8.61 1.10 -16.64
C LYS A 362 -8.54 1.13 -15.11
N LEU A 363 -8.09 0.06 -14.48
CA LEU A 363 -7.92 -0.02 -13.02
C LEU A 363 -6.95 1.02 -12.49
N SER A 364 -5.90 1.33 -13.24
CA SER A 364 -4.90 2.38 -12.92
C SER A 364 -5.47 3.80 -12.77
N ARG A 365 -6.72 4.06 -13.20
CA ARG A 365 -7.37 5.37 -13.07
C ARG A 365 -7.46 5.84 -11.63
N ASN A 366 -7.82 4.96 -10.70
CA ASN A 366 -8.02 5.34 -9.30
C ASN A 366 -6.69 5.70 -8.64
N GLY A 367 -5.64 4.89 -8.82
CA GLY A 367 -4.30 5.20 -8.34
C GLY A 367 -3.76 6.50 -8.93
N SER A 368 -3.99 6.73 -10.23
CA SER A 368 -3.59 7.99 -10.88
C SER A 368 -4.27 9.22 -10.30
N LEU A 369 -5.54 9.09 -9.87
CA LEU A 369 -6.26 10.17 -9.21
C LEU A 369 -5.65 10.51 -7.85
N LYS A 370 -5.36 9.49 -7.02
CA LYS A 370 -4.68 9.65 -5.73
C LYS A 370 -3.32 10.33 -5.90
N VAL A 371 -2.50 9.86 -6.84
CA VAL A 371 -1.17 10.43 -7.11
C VAL A 371 -1.26 11.90 -7.52
N LEU A 372 -2.22 12.27 -8.38
CA LEU A 372 -2.42 13.67 -8.78
C LEU A 372 -2.82 14.54 -7.58
N ASP A 373 -3.66 14.04 -6.69
CA ASP A 373 -4.04 14.75 -5.48
C ASP A 373 -2.80 15.05 -4.61
N HIS A 374 -2.00 14.02 -4.30
CA HIS A 374 -0.75 14.20 -3.55
C HIS A 374 0.26 15.12 -4.25
N ALA A 375 0.39 15.03 -5.57
CA ALA A 375 1.33 15.86 -6.33
C ALA A 375 0.95 17.35 -6.34
N MET A 376 -0.36 17.66 -6.26
CA MET A 376 -0.90 19.01 -6.46
C MET A 376 -1.30 19.71 -5.16
N SER A 377 -1.40 18.97 -4.05
CA SER A 377 -1.83 19.49 -2.75
C SER A 377 -0.81 20.44 -2.14
N GLY A 378 -1.31 21.42 -1.36
CA GLY A 378 -0.52 22.38 -0.62
C GLY A 378 0.30 23.36 -1.50
N PRO A 379 1.13 24.23 -0.88
CA PRO A 379 1.90 25.24 -1.59
C PRO A 379 2.97 24.67 -2.53
N ASP A 380 3.55 23.53 -2.17
CA ASP A 380 4.58 22.83 -2.96
C ASP A 380 4.01 22.19 -4.24
N GLY A 381 2.69 22.07 -4.36
CA GLY A 381 1.99 21.57 -5.55
C GLY A 381 1.82 22.60 -6.67
N ARG A 382 2.26 23.85 -6.48
CA ARG A 382 2.00 24.96 -7.42
C ARG A 382 2.45 24.67 -8.85
N ASP A 383 3.66 24.19 -9.04
CA ASP A 383 4.20 23.96 -10.39
C ASP A 383 3.52 22.76 -11.06
N ASN A 384 3.15 21.75 -10.29
CA ASN A 384 2.34 20.63 -10.76
C ASN A 384 0.92 21.09 -11.16
N CYS A 385 0.27 21.96 -10.38
CA CYS A 385 -1.03 22.54 -10.72
C CYS A 385 -0.98 23.32 -12.05
N ASN A 386 0.00 24.20 -12.21
CA ASN A 386 0.17 24.97 -13.44
C ASN A 386 0.41 24.06 -14.65
N LYS A 387 1.32 23.09 -14.52
CA LYS A 387 1.62 22.13 -15.59
C LYS A 387 0.42 21.27 -15.94
N PHE A 388 -0.38 20.83 -14.95
CA PHE A 388 -1.57 20.04 -15.19
C PHE A 388 -2.60 20.80 -16.04
N VAL A 389 -2.80 22.11 -15.78
CA VAL A 389 -3.64 22.96 -16.62
C VAL A 389 -3.07 23.07 -18.04
N ASP A 390 -1.74 23.21 -18.19
CA ASP A 390 -1.08 23.38 -19.48
C ASP A 390 -1.13 22.13 -20.35
N ILE A 391 -1.05 20.94 -19.78
CA ILE A 391 -1.21 19.64 -20.47
C ILE A 391 -2.68 19.24 -20.70
N LEU A 392 -3.61 20.19 -20.61
CA LEU A 392 -5.04 20.00 -20.80
C LEU A 392 -5.72 19.08 -19.76
N GLY A 393 -5.19 18.98 -18.54
CA GLY A 393 -5.75 18.20 -17.44
C GLY A 393 -7.19 18.59 -17.09
N LEU A 394 -7.59 19.86 -17.31
CA LEU A 394 -8.97 20.29 -17.10
C LEU A 394 -9.98 19.52 -17.96
N ARG A 395 -9.59 19.06 -19.16
CA ARG A 395 -10.46 18.24 -20.02
C ARG A 395 -10.66 16.83 -19.47
N THR A 396 -9.79 16.40 -18.56
CA THR A 396 -9.84 15.07 -17.94
C THR A 396 -10.56 15.11 -16.60
N ILE A 397 -10.25 16.12 -15.76
CA ILE A 397 -10.78 16.16 -14.39
C ILE A 397 -12.25 16.62 -14.32
N PHE A 398 -12.67 17.60 -15.16
CA PHE A 398 -14.04 18.10 -15.09
C PHE A 398 -15.12 17.07 -15.51
N PRO A 399 -14.96 16.21 -16.52
CA PRO A 399 -15.89 15.11 -16.77
C PRO A 399 -16.04 14.15 -15.58
N LEU A 400 -14.96 13.89 -14.83
CA LEU A 400 -15.00 13.07 -13.61
C LEU A 400 -15.69 13.82 -12.46
N PHE A 401 -15.52 15.12 -12.36
CA PHE A 401 -16.26 15.98 -11.43
C PHE A 401 -17.77 15.97 -11.69
N MET A 402 -18.17 16.05 -12.96
CA MET A 402 -19.58 16.07 -13.35
C MET A 402 -20.28 14.73 -13.17
N LYS A 403 -19.57 13.63 -13.30
CA LYS A 403 -20.15 12.28 -13.22
C LYS A 403 -19.26 11.34 -12.42
N THR A 404 -19.66 11.10 -11.19
CA THR A 404 -18.98 10.10 -10.34
C THR A 404 -19.18 8.71 -10.92
N PRO A 405 -18.12 7.92 -11.15
CA PRO A 405 -18.24 6.57 -11.65
C PRO A 405 -19.09 5.70 -10.72
N LYS A 406 -20.04 4.93 -11.26
CA LYS A 406 -20.82 3.98 -10.47
C LYS A 406 -19.89 2.95 -9.81
N ARG A 407 -20.20 2.56 -8.58
CA ARG A 407 -19.44 1.54 -7.83
C ARG A 407 -19.48 0.21 -8.59
N ASN A 408 -18.33 -0.25 -9.07
CA ASN A 408 -18.16 -1.58 -9.66
C ASN A 408 -17.56 -2.50 -8.61
N LYS A 409 -17.94 -3.78 -8.54
CA LYS A 409 -17.43 -4.74 -7.54
C LYS A 409 -15.90 -4.89 -7.57
N ASN A 410 -15.27 -4.58 -8.70
CA ASN A 410 -13.82 -4.66 -8.91
C ASN A 410 -13.06 -3.32 -8.75
N ARG A 411 -13.72 -2.27 -8.22
CA ARG A 411 -13.06 -0.98 -7.98
C ARG A 411 -12.88 -0.78 -6.48
N LEU A 412 -11.64 -0.56 -6.08
CA LEU A 412 -11.21 -0.35 -4.69
C LEU A 412 -11.69 1.00 -4.14
N LEU A 413 -11.72 2.04 -4.96
CA LEU A 413 -12.15 3.37 -4.51
C LEU A 413 -13.66 3.45 -4.34
N GLY A 414 -14.09 3.94 -3.17
CA GLY A 414 -15.47 4.33 -2.92
C GLY A 414 -15.92 5.52 -3.78
N THR A 415 -17.23 5.71 -3.94
CA THR A 415 -17.76 6.89 -4.66
C THR A 415 -17.38 8.19 -3.98
N ASP A 416 -17.36 8.21 -2.65
CA ASP A 416 -17.06 9.37 -1.84
C ASP A 416 -15.57 9.73 -1.89
N GLU A 417 -14.70 8.75 -1.77
CA GLU A 417 -13.26 8.89 -1.90
C GLU A 417 -12.86 9.43 -3.30
N HIS A 418 -13.55 8.96 -4.34
CA HIS A 418 -13.34 9.49 -5.70
C HIS A 418 -13.74 10.97 -5.81
N GLU A 419 -14.89 11.36 -5.23
CA GLU A 419 -15.34 12.75 -5.21
C GLU A 419 -14.38 13.64 -4.40
N GLU A 420 -13.90 13.14 -3.27
CA GLU A 420 -12.95 13.83 -2.40
C GLU A 420 -11.65 14.18 -3.13
N HIS A 421 -11.01 13.20 -3.78
CA HIS A 421 -9.78 13.44 -4.54
C HIS A 421 -10.01 14.45 -5.68
N ILE A 422 -11.14 14.39 -6.38
CA ILE A 422 -11.44 15.33 -7.46
C ILE A 422 -11.63 16.74 -6.91
N VAL A 423 -12.36 16.88 -5.83
CA VAL A 423 -12.62 18.18 -5.18
C VAL A 423 -11.31 18.75 -4.63
N SER A 424 -10.46 17.92 -4.00
CA SER A 424 -9.14 18.29 -3.50
C SER A 424 -8.23 18.82 -4.63
N ILE A 425 -8.18 18.12 -5.76
CA ILE A 425 -7.40 18.56 -6.94
C ILE A 425 -7.91 19.92 -7.45
N ILE A 426 -9.22 20.12 -7.53
CA ILE A 426 -9.81 21.39 -8.01
C ILE A 426 -9.53 22.51 -7.00
N ALA A 427 -9.67 22.26 -5.72
CA ALA A 427 -9.35 23.22 -4.66
C ALA A 427 -7.86 23.61 -4.69
N SER A 428 -6.97 22.62 -4.80
CA SER A 428 -5.52 22.83 -4.94
C SER A 428 -5.16 23.66 -6.16
N MET A 429 -5.81 23.43 -7.30
CA MET A 429 -5.61 24.26 -8.49
C MET A 429 -6.13 25.71 -8.28
N LEU A 430 -7.27 25.91 -7.65
CA LEU A 430 -7.80 27.26 -7.35
C LEU A 430 -6.89 28.02 -6.41
N HIS A 431 -6.29 27.34 -5.43
CA HIS A 431 -5.34 27.91 -4.51
C HIS A 431 -4.01 28.28 -5.19
N ASN A 432 -3.44 27.35 -5.96
CA ASN A 432 -2.07 27.43 -6.46
C ASN A 432 -1.93 28.16 -7.82
N CYS A 433 -2.92 28.05 -8.73
CA CYS A 433 -2.82 28.63 -10.05
C CYS A 433 -3.01 30.14 -10.04
N LYS A 434 -2.20 30.85 -10.83
CA LYS A 434 -2.28 32.31 -11.01
C LYS A 434 -2.34 32.63 -12.50
N GLY A 435 -2.65 33.88 -12.84
CA GLY A 435 -2.64 34.38 -14.22
C GLY A 435 -3.53 33.60 -15.18
N SER A 436 -2.98 33.17 -16.32
CA SER A 436 -3.73 32.50 -17.41
C SER A 436 -4.28 31.12 -17.01
N GLN A 437 -3.54 30.34 -16.22
CA GLN A 437 -3.98 29.02 -15.74
C GLN A 437 -5.22 29.16 -14.84
N ARG A 438 -5.21 30.11 -13.91
CA ARG A 438 -6.36 30.42 -13.08
C ARG A 438 -7.57 30.89 -13.89
N GLN A 439 -7.37 31.76 -14.89
CA GLN A 439 -8.44 32.21 -15.77
C GLN A 439 -9.08 31.05 -16.53
N ARG A 440 -8.28 30.13 -17.06
CA ARG A 440 -8.76 28.93 -17.76
C ARG A 440 -9.55 28.01 -16.81
N LEU A 441 -9.12 27.87 -15.56
CA LEU A 441 -9.81 27.10 -14.53
C LEU A 441 -11.16 27.73 -14.18
N LEU A 442 -11.20 29.03 -13.88
CA LEU A 442 -12.43 29.75 -13.53
C LEU A 442 -13.45 29.77 -14.68
N ALA A 443 -12.96 29.86 -15.94
CA ALA A 443 -13.82 29.80 -17.12
C ALA A 443 -14.62 28.48 -17.22
N LYS A 444 -14.09 27.38 -16.66
CA LYS A 444 -14.80 26.09 -16.60
C LYS A 444 -16.13 26.17 -15.83
N PHE A 445 -16.21 26.97 -14.81
CA PHE A 445 -17.42 27.11 -13.98
C PHE A 445 -18.51 27.98 -14.60
N THR A 446 -18.19 28.73 -15.66
CA THR A 446 -19.16 29.55 -16.41
C THR A 446 -19.62 28.88 -17.73
N GLU A 447 -18.99 27.77 -18.14
CA GLU A 447 -19.40 26.99 -19.31
C GLU A 447 -20.76 26.32 -19.11
N ASN A 448 -21.48 26.05 -20.21
CA ASN A 448 -22.72 25.25 -20.27
C ASN A 448 -23.78 25.69 -19.24
N ASP A 449 -24.12 26.96 -19.22
CA ASP A 449 -25.11 27.53 -18.29
C ASP A 449 -24.85 27.20 -16.81
N PHE A 450 -23.58 27.23 -16.40
CA PHE A 450 -23.14 26.99 -14.99
C PHE A 450 -23.39 25.57 -14.48
N GLU A 451 -23.43 24.55 -15.34
CA GLU A 451 -23.67 23.15 -14.92
C GLU A 451 -22.71 22.68 -13.82
N LYS A 452 -21.46 23.17 -13.81
CA LYS A 452 -20.45 22.83 -12.81
C LYS A 452 -20.74 23.48 -11.44
N ILE A 453 -21.39 24.62 -11.43
CA ILE A 453 -21.88 25.25 -10.21
C ILE A 453 -23.08 24.45 -9.66
N GLU A 454 -23.96 23.95 -10.51
CA GLU A 454 -25.05 23.06 -10.06
C GLU A 454 -24.51 21.80 -9.42
N ARG A 455 -23.53 21.16 -10.06
CA ARG A 455 -22.86 19.99 -9.49
C ARG A 455 -22.15 20.30 -8.17
N LEU A 456 -21.47 21.44 -8.06
CA LEU A 456 -20.81 21.88 -6.85
C LEU A 456 -21.82 22.04 -5.69
N MET A 457 -22.96 22.65 -5.98
CA MET A 457 -24.04 22.82 -4.99
C MET A 457 -24.75 21.50 -4.63
N GLU A 458 -24.79 20.54 -5.54
CA GLU A 458 -25.24 19.17 -5.26
C GLU A 458 -24.30 18.48 -4.27
N LEU A 459 -22.96 18.58 -4.49
CA LEU A 459 -21.96 18.05 -3.58
C LEU A 459 -22.02 18.72 -2.20
N HIS A 460 -22.14 20.04 -2.16
CA HIS A 460 -22.32 20.78 -0.91
C HIS A 460 -23.46 20.18 -0.07
N ARG A 461 -24.66 20.01 -0.65
CA ARG A 461 -25.80 19.43 0.08
C ARG A 461 -25.52 17.98 0.51
N LYS A 462 -25.01 17.17 -0.41
CA LYS A 462 -24.68 15.75 -0.11
C LYS A 462 -23.78 15.63 1.13
N TYR A 463 -22.72 16.43 1.18
CA TYR A 463 -21.75 16.35 2.27
C TYR A 463 -22.21 17.08 3.53
N LEU A 464 -23.03 18.14 3.40
CA LEU A 464 -23.70 18.75 4.53
C LEU A 464 -24.64 17.77 5.23
N ASP A 465 -25.49 17.06 4.48
CA ASP A 465 -26.39 16.04 5.01
C ASP A 465 -25.63 14.92 5.74
N LYS A 466 -24.42 14.55 5.25
CA LYS A 466 -23.55 13.57 5.89
C LYS A 466 -22.98 14.06 7.21
N VAL A 467 -22.47 15.29 7.23
CA VAL A 467 -21.93 15.91 8.46
C VAL A 467 -23.03 16.03 9.51
N GLU A 468 -24.22 16.50 9.13
CA GLU A 468 -25.37 16.57 10.05
C GLU A 468 -25.83 15.20 10.57
N ALA A 469 -25.64 14.13 9.77
CA ALA A 469 -25.92 12.77 10.22
C ALA A 469 -24.86 12.29 11.20
N MET A 470 -23.60 12.58 10.96
CA MET A 470 -22.48 12.28 11.86
C MET A 470 -22.60 13.04 13.18
N ASP A 471 -22.93 14.34 13.14
CA ASP A 471 -23.15 15.15 14.34
C ASP A 471 -24.26 14.57 15.23
N ARG A 472 -25.36 14.09 14.60
CA ARG A 472 -26.44 13.40 15.33
C ARG A 472 -26.01 12.08 15.95
N GLU A 473 -25.12 11.35 15.29
CA GLU A 473 -24.56 10.08 15.81
C GLU A 473 -23.64 10.36 17.01
N ILE A 474 -22.77 11.37 16.89
CA ILE A 474 -21.90 11.81 17.99
C ILE A 474 -22.74 12.25 19.19
N ASP A 475 -23.77 13.09 18.98
CA ASP A 475 -24.68 13.53 20.05
C ASP A 475 -25.41 12.37 20.74
N GLN A 476 -25.74 11.31 20.00
CA GLN A 476 -26.35 10.10 20.58
C GLN A 476 -25.35 9.29 21.41
N GLN A 477 -24.11 9.14 20.94
CA GLN A 477 -23.06 8.46 21.69
C GLN A 477 -22.71 9.17 22.98
N MET A 478 -22.58 10.50 22.94
CA MET A 478 -22.35 11.34 24.13
C MET A 478 -23.44 11.21 25.19
N ARG A 479 -24.69 10.91 24.81
CA ARG A 479 -25.80 10.70 25.76
C ARG A 479 -25.82 9.31 26.36
N THR A 480 -25.15 8.35 25.77
CA THR A 480 -25.16 6.94 26.20
C THR A 480 -23.91 6.54 27.00
N GLU A 481 -22.83 7.26 26.83
CA GLU A 481 -21.57 7.05 27.55
C GLU A 481 -21.44 8.15 28.61
N ASP A 482 -21.37 7.75 29.90
CA ASP A 482 -21.16 8.66 31.06
C ASP A 482 -19.71 9.19 31.14
N ASP A 483 -19.00 9.27 30.00
CA ASP A 483 -17.61 9.72 29.95
C ASP A 483 -17.55 11.22 29.68
N ASP A 484 -17.35 12.01 30.75
CA ASP A 484 -17.28 13.48 30.73
C ASP A 484 -16.01 14.06 30.05
N GLU A 485 -15.11 13.23 29.50
CA GLU A 485 -13.83 13.67 28.87
C GLU A 485 -13.71 13.20 27.42
N GLN A 486 -14.66 13.54 26.55
CA GLN A 486 -14.40 13.38 25.13
C GLN A 486 -13.54 14.55 24.62
N ASP A 487 -12.39 14.20 24.03
CA ASP A 487 -11.45 15.11 23.40
C ASP A 487 -12.09 15.78 22.16
N ASP A 488 -12.17 17.12 22.17
CA ASP A 488 -12.69 17.92 21.05
C ASP A 488 -11.98 17.59 19.72
N ASP A 489 -10.68 17.25 19.79
CA ASP A 489 -9.88 16.86 18.63
C ASP A 489 -10.33 15.51 18.07
N ALA A 490 -10.65 14.52 18.92
CA ALA A 490 -11.18 13.22 18.49
C ALA A 490 -12.54 13.37 17.81
N ILE A 491 -13.42 14.25 18.33
CA ILE A 491 -14.71 14.57 17.70
C ILE A 491 -14.49 15.21 16.33
N TYR A 492 -13.56 16.16 16.23
CA TYR A 492 -13.26 16.83 14.96
C TYR A 492 -12.73 15.85 13.92
N VAL A 493 -11.81 14.95 14.28
CA VAL A 493 -11.30 13.88 13.40
C VAL A 493 -12.43 12.96 12.93
N LYS A 494 -13.36 12.58 13.82
CA LYS A 494 -14.53 11.78 13.47
C LYS A 494 -15.45 12.50 12.48
N ARG A 495 -15.67 13.79 12.64
CA ARG A 495 -16.45 14.63 11.71
C ARG A 495 -15.74 14.77 10.36
N LEU A 496 -14.39 14.92 10.33
CA LEU A 496 -13.60 14.95 9.10
C LEU A 496 -13.80 13.66 8.29
N SER A 497 -13.67 12.50 8.93
CA SER A 497 -13.90 11.19 8.30
C SER A 497 -15.36 10.99 7.88
N GLY A 498 -16.31 11.60 8.59
CA GLY A 498 -17.75 11.59 8.29
C GLY A 498 -18.15 12.44 7.09
N GLY A 499 -17.21 13.20 6.48
CA GLY A 499 -17.43 13.99 5.27
C GLY A 499 -17.20 15.50 5.43
N LEU A 500 -16.84 15.98 6.63
CA LEU A 500 -16.55 17.40 6.86
C LEU A 500 -15.35 17.86 6.02
N PHE A 501 -14.32 17.01 5.86
CA PHE A 501 -13.16 17.33 5.03
C PHE A 501 -13.57 17.67 3.58
N THR A 502 -14.36 16.81 2.96
CA THR A 502 -14.85 17.04 1.59
C THR A 502 -15.79 18.25 1.53
N LEU A 503 -16.64 18.47 2.55
CA LEU A 503 -17.52 19.65 2.62
C LEU A 503 -16.71 20.95 2.67
N GLN A 504 -15.67 21.01 3.48
CA GLN A 504 -14.77 22.16 3.59
C GLN A 504 -14.12 22.51 2.25
N LEU A 505 -13.64 21.51 1.53
CA LEU A 505 -13.05 21.71 0.19
C LEU A 505 -14.09 22.18 -0.84
N VAL A 506 -15.30 21.63 -0.81
CA VAL A 506 -16.41 22.05 -1.69
C VAL A 506 -16.77 23.50 -1.40
N ASP A 507 -16.91 23.87 -0.12
CA ASP A 507 -17.26 25.23 0.29
C ASP A 507 -16.14 26.23 -0.03
N TYR A 508 -14.87 25.82 0.12
CA TYR A 508 -13.73 26.60 -0.34
C TYR A 508 -13.81 26.89 -1.86
N ILE A 509 -14.13 25.89 -2.68
CA ILE A 509 -14.32 26.09 -4.11
C ILE A 509 -15.48 27.05 -4.38
N ILE A 510 -16.61 26.93 -3.65
CA ILE A 510 -17.76 27.84 -3.79
C ILE A 510 -17.34 29.29 -3.53
N LEU A 511 -16.58 29.54 -2.46
CA LEU A 511 -16.09 30.88 -2.14
C LEU A 511 -15.17 31.43 -3.25
N GLU A 512 -14.21 30.62 -3.70
CA GLU A 512 -13.23 31.00 -4.72
C GLU A 512 -13.88 31.35 -6.08
N VAL A 513 -14.84 30.55 -6.55
CA VAL A 513 -15.51 30.81 -7.83
C VAL A 513 -16.53 31.94 -7.74
N SER A 514 -17.07 32.22 -6.53
CA SER A 514 -18.01 33.29 -6.23
C SER A 514 -17.37 34.69 -6.18
N CYS A 515 -16.04 34.80 -6.39
CA CYS A 515 -15.38 36.07 -6.61
C CYS A 515 -15.91 36.82 -7.86
N THR A 516 -16.61 36.12 -8.75
CA THR A 516 -17.30 36.69 -9.92
C THR A 516 -18.78 36.88 -9.59
N ASP A 517 -19.30 38.10 -9.70
CA ASP A 517 -20.68 38.44 -9.37
C ASP A 517 -21.74 37.54 -10.02
N VAL A 518 -21.52 37.18 -11.30
CA VAL A 518 -22.44 36.32 -12.05
C VAL A 518 -22.52 34.92 -11.43
N VAL A 519 -21.39 34.33 -11.02
CA VAL A 519 -21.34 33.03 -10.35
C VAL A 519 -21.95 33.15 -8.96
N LYS A 520 -21.62 34.18 -8.21
CA LYS A 520 -22.20 34.45 -6.87
C LYS A 520 -23.73 34.52 -6.93
N GLN A 521 -24.30 35.24 -7.90
CA GLN A 521 -25.74 35.30 -8.06
C GLN A 521 -26.36 33.94 -8.39
N ARG A 522 -25.68 33.10 -9.22
CA ARG A 522 -26.14 31.72 -9.51
C ARG A 522 -26.13 30.85 -8.26
N VAL A 523 -25.04 30.89 -7.47
CA VAL A 523 -24.93 30.17 -6.19
C VAL A 523 -26.07 30.60 -5.25
N LEU A 524 -26.27 31.88 -5.07
CA LEU A 524 -27.36 32.42 -4.20
C LEU A 524 -28.75 31.95 -4.66
N LYS A 525 -28.99 31.95 -5.98
CA LYS A 525 -30.26 31.48 -6.52
C LYS A 525 -30.49 30.02 -6.22
N ILE A 526 -29.45 29.16 -6.33
CA ILE A 526 -29.54 27.73 -6.06
C ILE A 526 -29.74 27.50 -4.54
N LEU A 527 -29.00 28.21 -3.67
CA LEU A 527 -29.18 28.14 -2.23
C LEU A 527 -30.63 28.48 -1.82
N ASN A 528 -31.19 29.57 -2.38
CA ASN A 528 -32.57 29.98 -2.06
C ASN A 528 -33.60 28.95 -2.55
N LEU A 529 -33.38 28.31 -3.72
CA LEU A 529 -34.27 27.27 -4.24
C LEU A 529 -34.32 26.02 -3.36
N HIS A 530 -33.24 25.74 -2.65
CA HIS A 530 -33.10 24.52 -1.82
C HIS A 530 -33.14 24.84 -0.30
N HIS A 531 -33.57 26.02 0.07
CA HIS A 531 -33.64 26.48 1.47
C HIS A 531 -32.28 26.47 2.20
N GLY A 532 -31.17 26.46 1.44
CA GLY A 532 -29.81 26.57 1.98
C GLY A 532 -29.48 27.98 2.45
N SER A 533 -28.43 28.11 3.24
CA SER A 533 -28.01 29.38 3.84
C SER A 533 -26.55 29.70 3.58
N MET A 534 -26.26 30.92 3.17
CA MET A 534 -24.90 31.48 3.16
C MET A 534 -24.20 31.37 4.52
N LYS A 535 -24.99 31.40 5.60
CA LYS A 535 -24.45 31.32 6.97
C LYS A 535 -23.81 29.96 7.22
N THR A 536 -24.37 28.90 6.68
CA THR A 536 -23.83 27.52 6.79
C THR A 536 -22.45 27.43 6.15
N ILE A 537 -22.30 27.87 4.88
CA ILE A 537 -21.01 27.88 4.17
C ILE A 537 -19.98 28.72 4.95
N ARG A 538 -20.37 29.91 5.42
CA ARG A 538 -19.48 30.76 6.23
C ARG A 538 -19.10 30.12 7.57
N HIS A 539 -19.98 29.33 8.18
CA HIS A 539 -19.71 28.65 9.44
C HIS A 539 -18.67 27.53 9.21
N VAL A 540 -18.92 26.66 8.25
CA VAL A 540 -17.99 25.57 7.87
C VAL A 540 -16.61 26.13 7.53
N MET A 541 -16.55 27.23 6.78
CA MET A 541 -15.27 27.82 6.39
C MET A 541 -14.55 28.56 7.53
N ARG A 542 -15.27 29.09 8.54
CA ARG A 542 -14.64 29.63 9.77
C ARG A 542 -14.07 28.51 10.63
N GLU A 543 -14.78 27.39 10.74
CA GLU A 543 -14.29 26.19 11.41
C GLU A 543 -13.04 25.68 10.72
N TYR A 544 -13.04 25.59 9.39
CA TYR A 544 -11.86 25.21 8.60
C TYR A 544 -10.67 26.16 8.85
N ALA A 545 -10.89 27.48 8.81
CA ALA A 545 -9.84 28.47 9.07
C ALA A 545 -9.28 28.40 10.49
N GLY A 546 -10.09 27.98 11.47
CA GLY A 546 -9.67 27.79 12.88
C GLY A 546 -8.84 26.52 13.09
N ASN A 547 -9.09 25.48 12.29
CA ASN A 547 -8.48 24.15 12.42
C ASN A 547 -7.46 23.85 11.31
N LEU A 548 -6.84 24.87 10.72
CA LEU A 548 -5.67 24.66 9.86
C LEU A 548 -4.54 24.10 10.73
N GLY A 549 -4.12 22.85 10.45
CA GLY A 549 -3.14 22.12 11.28
C GLY A 549 -1.82 22.86 11.50
N ASP A 550 -1.03 22.39 12.43
CA ASP A 550 0.30 22.92 12.73
C ASP A 550 1.27 22.61 11.57
N ALA A 551 1.16 23.43 10.52
CA ALA A 551 2.19 23.40 9.48
C ALA A 551 3.52 23.85 10.09
N SER A 552 4.62 23.22 9.68
CA SER A 552 5.98 23.61 10.07
C SER A 552 6.35 25.06 9.72
N ASP A 553 5.49 25.74 8.94
CA ASP A 553 5.61 27.14 8.53
C ASP A 553 4.41 27.96 9.06
N SER A 554 4.61 28.63 10.19
CA SER A 554 3.60 29.50 10.81
C SER A 554 3.15 30.62 9.89
N ASP A 555 4.05 31.16 9.05
CA ASP A 555 3.76 32.25 8.13
C ASP A 555 2.76 31.82 7.03
N TRP A 556 2.88 30.60 6.56
CA TRP A 556 1.93 30.03 5.59
C TRP A 556 0.54 29.87 6.20
N ARG A 557 0.45 29.34 7.43
CA ARG A 557 -0.82 29.16 8.15
C ARG A 557 -1.57 30.48 8.32
N GLU A 558 -0.88 31.53 8.78
CA GLU A 558 -1.47 32.85 8.95
C GLU A 558 -1.96 33.45 7.62
N GLN A 559 -1.18 33.31 6.55
CA GLN A 559 -1.55 33.77 5.21
C GLN A 559 -2.79 33.03 4.69
N GLU A 560 -2.86 31.70 4.86
CA GLU A 560 -3.98 30.89 4.42
C GLU A 560 -5.25 31.22 5.21
N GLN A 561 -5.15 31.34 6.53
CA GLN A 561 -6.25 31.75 7.39
C GLN A 561 -6.78 33.14 6.98
N ALA A 562 -5.90 34.09 6.77
CA ALA A 562 -6.28 35.41 6.31
C ALA A 562 -6.95 35.39 4.94
N HIS A 563 -6.47 34.56 4.02
CA HIS A 563 -7.05 34.37 2.69
C HIS A 563 -8.49 33.83 2.78
N ILE A 564 -8.70 32.76 3.56
CA ILE A 564 -10.02 32.16 3.76
C ILE A 564 -11.00 33.18 4.40
N LEU A 565 -10.58 33.92 5.44
CA LEU A 565 -11.41 34.92 6.06
C LEU A 565 -11.77 36.04 5.07
N GLN A 566 -10.84 36.46 4.21
CA GLN A 566 -11.12 37.43 3.15
C GLN A 566 -12.15 36.91 2.12
N LEU A 567 -12.10 35.63 1.78
CA LEU A 567 -13.10 35.00 0.90
C LEU A 567 -14.48 34.97 1.55
N ILE A 568 -14.55 34.64 2.85
CA ILE A 568 -15.79 34.65 3.65
C ILE A 568 -16.43 36.04 3.67
N ASP A 569 -15.64 37.10 3.87
CA ASP A 569 -16.12 38.48 3.94
C ASP A 569 -16.64 38.98 2.57
N ARG A 570 -16.06 38.50 1.46
CA ARG A 570 -16.53 38.85 0.11
C ARG A 570 -17.77 38.06 -0.32
N PHE A 571 -17.99 36.86 0.24
CA PHE A 571 -19.14 36.01 -0.05
C PHE A 571 -20.39 36.44 0.71
#